data_e7e448cf09833537e1b2f817279502ad
#
_entry.id   e7e448cf09833537e1b2f817279502ad
#
_cell.length_a   1.000
_cell.length_b   1.000
_cell.length_c   1.000
_cell.angle_alpha   90.00
_cell.angle_beta   90.00
_cell.angle_gamma   90.00
#
_symmetry.space_group_name_H-M   'P 1'
#
loop_
_entity.id
_entity.type
_entity.pdbx_description
1 polymer ?
#
loop_
_entity_poly.entity_id
_entity_poly.type
_entity_poly.pdbx_seq_one_letter_code
_entity_poly.pdbx_strand_id
1 'polypeptide(L)'
;VNLPLITRAEQHNNKIAIVTDKGGFSYRNLLDISSLIATTLLQDIEDLQEQRVAFLIPPGFEYVATQWGIWRAGGIAVPLCVSHPRPELEYVITNSGVSIIVAHPQFEDTLRAIATEKNLPLILTSQTPPNHVTILPNVDIKRRALILYTSGTTGKPKGVVTTHEHIQSQVTSLITAWEWTSNDRILNILPLHHIHGIINVLTCALWAGAECHIFSKFDAQIVWNRICDGELTLFMAVPTIYVKLITAWENATQERQTSMGAGCKKMRLMVSGSAALPVQVLEKWQSISGHFLLERYGMTEIGMALSNSLHGQRYPGYVGQPLPQVEVRLVDESGELVLSGTPGEIQVKSPGVFLEYWQNPQATEKAFRDGWFCTGDTAIVENGNYRILGRMSVDIIKTGGYKVSALEIEEVLRNHPDIQECAVVGVVDLEWGQRVCAALVLLPQRQLTLESLRIWAKEQLAVYKIPTRMIIVEELPRNAMGKVTKPQVVELFNVK
;
A
#
# COMPACT_ATOMS: atom_id res chain seq x y z
N VAL A 1 22.29 15.90 -14.93
CA VAL A 1 21.66 16.29 -13.66
C VAL A 1 21.43 15.03 -12.86
N ASN A 2 22.01 14.89 -11.69
CA ASN A 2 21.74 13.77 -10.81
C ASN A 2 20.27 13.78 -10.39
N LEU A 3 19.67 12.60 -10.20
CA LEU A 3 18.32 12.49 -9.67
C LEU A 3 18.20 13.26 -8.33
N PRO A 4 17.15 14.06 -8.11
CA PRO A 4 17.01 14.88 -6.89
C PRO A 4 17.11 14.08 -5.59
N LEU A 5 16.59 12.85 -5.57
CA LEU A 5 16.73 11.94 -4.42
C LEU A 5 18.19 11.63 -4.10
N ILE A 6 19.02 11.39 -5.11
CA ILE A 6 20.46 11.12 -4.96
C ILE A 6 21.18 12.36 -4.48
N THR A 7 20.92 13.51 -5.09
CA THR A 7 21.52 14.79 -4.67
C THR A 7 21.19 15.15 -3.22
N ARG A 8 19.96 14.86 -2.78
CA ARG A 8 19.58 15.05 -1.37
C ARG A 8 20.31 14.09 -0.44
N ALA A 9 20.48 12.84 -0.84
CA ALA A 9 21.24 11.86 -0.07
C ALA A 9 22.71 12.29 0.13
N GLU A 10 23.33 12.91 -0.86
CA GLU A 10 24.70 13.46 -0.78
C GLU A 10 24.84 14.53 0.32
N GLN A 11 23.74 15.25 0.64
CA GLN A 11 23.74 16.25 1.74
C GLN A 11 23.75 15.62 3.13
N HIS A 12 23.42 14.32 3.24
CA HIS A 12 23.29 13.58 4.50
C HIS A 12 24.34 12.48 4.68
N ASN A 13 25.40 12.48 3.92
CA ASN A 13 26.43 11.43 3.78
C ASN A 13 26.73 10.62 5.05
N ASN A 14 26.98 11.28 6.17
CA ASN A 14 27.41 10.65 7.42
C ASN A 14 26.26 10.20 8.33
N LYS A 15 24.99 10.55 7.97
CA LYS A 15 23.84 10.11 8.73
C LYS A 15 23.51 8.65 8.41
N ILE A 16 22.92 7.95 9.37
CA ILE A 16 22.31 6.64 9.13
C ILE A 16 21.08 6.82 8.23
N ALA A 17 21.02 6.04 7.17
CA ALA A 17 19.89 6.00 6.23
C ALA A 17 18.99 4.79 6.50
N ILE A 18 19.62 3.62 6.65
CA ILE A 18 18.93 2.34 6.79
C ILE A 18 19.46 1.62 8.04
N VAL A 19 18.55 1.13 8.85
CA VAL A 19 18.85 0.24 9.98
C VAL A 19 18.18 -1.12 9.72
N THR A 20 18.93 -2.20 9.90
CA THR A 20 18.47 -3.58 9.78
C THR A 20 18.94 -4.39 10.99
N ASP A 21 18.63 -5.67 11.03
CA ASP A 21 19.22 -6.63 11.98
C ASP A 21 20.74 -6.77 11.87
N LYS A 22 21.32 -6.43 10.70
CA LYS A 22 22.75 -6.43 10.44
C LYS A 22 23.47 -5.15 10.90
N GLY A 23 22.72 -4.15 11.37
CA GLY A 23 23.26 -2.85 11.83
C GLY A 23 22.76 -1.65 11.01
N GLY A 24 23.41 -0.51 11.23
CA GLY A 24 23.11 0.74 10.57
C GLY A 24 24.03 1.01 9.37
N PHE A 25 23.44 1.51 8.29
CA PHE A 25 24.10 1.88 7.05
C PHE A 25 23.88 3.37 6.79
N SER A 26 24.94 4.11 6.53
CA SER A 26 24.88 5.54 6.23
C SER A 26 24.36 5.83 4.82
N TYR A 27 23.96 7.07 4.58
CA TYR A 27 23.67 7.56 3.22
C TYR A 27 24.87 7.39 2.28
N ARG A 28 26.11 7.57 2.79
CA ARG A 28 27.35 7.30 2.03
C ARG A 28 27.41 5.83 1.60
N ASN A 29 27.17 4.88 2.53
CA ASN A 29 27.14 3.46 2.16
C ASN A 29 26.13 3.18 1.04
N LEU A 30 24.94 3.80 1.14
CA LEU A 30 23.90 3.63 0.14
C LEU A 30 24.32 4.20 -1.23
N LEU A 31 24.92 5.38 -1.24
CA LEU A 31 25.45 6.02 -2.46
C LEU A 31 26.58 5.19 -3.09
N ASP A 32 27.54 4.74 -2.28
CA ASP A 32 28.69 3.97 -2.76
C ASP A 32 28.24 2.62 -3.34
N ILE A 33 27.43 1.84 -2.59
CA ILE A 33 26.99 0.51 -3.05
C ILE A 33 26.06 0.63 -4.25
N SER A 34 25.14 1.61 -4.27
CA SER A 34 24.28 1.81 -5.44
C SER A 34 25.06 2.23 -6.70
N SER A 35 26.20 2.94 -6.54
CA SER A 35 27.10 3.22 -7.68
C SER A 35 27.75 1.96 -8.24
N LEU A 36 28.21 1.08 -7.35
CA LEU A 36 28.81 -0.20 -7.77
C LEU A 36 27.78 -1.11 -8.44
N ILE A 37 26.54 -1.16 -7.92
CA ILE A 37 25.45 -1.90 -8.57
C ILE A 37 25.12 -1.31 -9.93
N ALA A 38 25.02 0.02 -10.05
CA ALA A 38 24.82 0.67 -11.35
C ALA A 38 25.91 0.31 -12.35
N THR A 39 27.18 0.33 -11.93
CA THR A 39 28.31 -0.10 -12.75
C THR A 39 28.19 -1.57 -13.21
N THR A 40 27.78 -2.45 -12.29
CA THR A 40 27.53 -3.89 -12.63
C THR A 40 26.43 -4.03 -13.65
N LEU A 41 25.36 -3.25 -13.56
CA LEU A 41 24.23 -3.31 -14.50
C LEU A 41 24.59 -2.74 -15.88
N LEU A 42 25.43 -1.69 -15.92
CA LEU A 42 25.86 -1.05 -17.16
C LEU A 42 26.82 -1.92 -17.96
N GLN A 43 27.67 -2.72 -17.29
CA GLN A 43 28.74 -3.46 -17.96
C GLN A 43 29.56 -2.54 -18.89
N ASP A 44 29.40 -2.72 -20.21
CA ASP A 44 30.09 -1.95 -21.24
C ASP A 44 29.23 -0.87 -21.91
N ILE A 45 27.99 -0.65 -21.45
CA ILE A 45 27.08 0.37 -21.98
C ILE A 45 27.06 1.60 -21.08
N GLU A 46 26.82 2.78 -21.68
CA GLU A 46 26.83 4.04 -20.96
C GLU A 46 25.52 4.33 -20.19
N ASP A 47 24.40 3.76 -20.61
CA ASP A 47 23.04 4.00 -20.08
C ASP A 47 22.12 2.83 -20.39
N LEU A 48 21.35 2.37 -19.41
CA LEU A 48 20.31 1.34 -19.62
C LEU A 48 19.12 1.82 -20.47
N GLN A 49 18.95 3.11 -20.67
CA GLN A 49 17.91 3.69 -21.53
C GLN A 49 16.51 3.12 -21.25
N GLU A 50 16.10 3.15 -19.98
CA GLU A 50 14.83 2.62 -19.51
C GLU A 50 14.65 1.09 -19.69
N GLN A 51 15.71 0.31 -19.85
CA GLN A 51 15.62 -1.13 -19.72
C GLN A 51 15.05 -1.52 -18.35
N ARG A 52 14.15 -2.52 -18.36
CA ARG A 52 13.50 -3.00 -17.14
C ARG A 52 14.41 -3.99 -16.45
N VAL A 53 14.68 -3.72 -15.18
CA VAL A 53 15.45 -4.60 -14.30
C VAL A 53 14.51 -5.12 -13.22
N ALA A 54 14.17 -6.41 -13.29
CA ALA A 54 13.44 -7.07 -12.21
C ALA A 54 14.39 -7.46 -11.09
N PHE A 55 13.95 -7.30 -9.85
CA PHE A 55 14.77 -7.72 -8.73
C PHE A 55 13.93 -8.36 -7.63
N LEU A 56 14.46 -9.46 -7.07
CA LEU A 56 13.85 -10.23 -5.98
C LEU A 56 14.84 -10.29 -4.82
N ILE A 57 14.67 -9.34 -3.91
CA ILE A 57 15.56 -9.12 -2.77
C ILE A 57 14.69 -8.90 -1.53
N PRO A 58 15.01 -9.53 -0.37
CA PRO A 58 14.31 -9.27 0.87
C PRO A 58 14.38 -7.78 1.26
N PRO A 59 13.35 -7.26 1.96
CA PRO A 59 13.42 -5.90 2.49
C PRO A 59 14.67 -5.70 3.35
N GLY A 60 15.43 -4.66 3.06
CA GLY A 60 16.69 -4.34 3.74
C GLY A 60 17.57 -3.41 2.93
N PHE A 61 18.82 -3.23 3.37
CA PHE A 61 19.77 -2.35 2.73
C PHE A 61 20.05 -2.74 1.26
N GLU A 62 20.23 -4.04 0.98
CA GLU A 62 20.51 -4.54 -0.38
C GLU A 62 19.36 -4.23 -1.36
N TYR A 63 18.11 -4.31 -0.89
CA TYR A 63 16.94 -3.91 -1.69
C TYR A 63 17.05 -2.45 -2.12
N VAL A 64 17.30 -1.55 -1.16
CA VAL A 64 17.37 -0.10 -1.41
C VAL A 64 18.54 0.25 -2.32
N ALA A 65 19.71 -0.33 -2.05
CA ALA A 65 20.91 -0.11 -2.86
C ALA A 65 20.71 -0.60 -4.31
N THR A 66 20.01 -1.73 -4.50
CA THR A 66 19.70 -2.26 -5.83
C THR A 66 18.71 -1.36 -6.57
N GLN A 67 17.63 -0.94 -5.94
CA GLN A 67 16.67 -0.02 -6.54
C GLN A 67 17.34 1.29 -6.98
N TRP A 68 18.20 1.87 -6.13
CA TRP A 68 18.95 3.08 -6.47
C TRP A 68 19.98 2.82 -7.56
N GLY A 69 20.65 1.67 -7.55
CA GLY A 69 21.59 1.27 -8.60
C GLY A 69 20.92 1.18 -9.98
N ILE A 70 19.72 0.59 -10.05
CA ILE A 70 18.93 0.54 -11.27
C ILE A 70 18.59 1.95 -11.78
N TRP A 71 18.11 2.82 -10.91
CA TRP A 71 17.77 4.20 -11.27
C TRP A 71 19.00 5.01 -11.74
N ARG A 72 20.13 4.85 -11.04
CA ARG A 72 21.39 5.54 -11.39
C ARG A 72 22.03 5.01 -12.67
N ALA A 73 21.73 3.77 -13.04
CA ALA A 73 22.11 3.21 -14.34
C ALA A 73 21.15 3.61 -15.48
N GLY A 74 20.09 4.37 -15.17
CA GLY A 74 19.07 4.79 -16.15
C GLY A 74 18.03 3.73 -16.47
N GLY A 75 17.89 2.70 -15.64
CA GLY A 75 16.93 1.61 -15.80
C GLY A 75 15.60 1.86 -15.08
N ILE A 76 14.60 1.04 -15.41
CA ILE A 76 13.30 0.99 -14.73
C ILE A 76 13.33 -0.14 -13.71
N ALA A 77 13.08 0.17 -12.44
CA ALA A 77 13.00 -0.81 -11.36
C ALA A 77 11.67 -1.57 -11.41
N VAL A 78 11.73 -2.90 -11.37
CA VAL A 78 10.56 -3.79 -11.31
C VAL A 78 10.70 -4.69 -10.09
N PRO A 79 10.27 -4.23 -8.89
CA PRO A 79 10.37 -5.02 -7.67
C PRO A 79 9.41 -6.19 -7.71
N LEU A 80 9.93 -7.38 -7.44
CA LEU A 80 9.17 -8.61 -7.36
C LEU A 80 8.75 -8.89 -5.90
N CYS A 81 7.62 -9.57 -5.73
CA CYS A 81 7.14 -9.96 -4.41
C CYS A 81 7.85 -11.23 -3.93
N VAL A 82 8.51 -11.15 -2.77
CA VAL A 82 9.28 -12.28 -2.19
C VAL A 82 8.41 -13.48 -1.78
N SER A 83 7.10 -13.30 -1.64
CA SER A 83 6.16 -14.37 -1.29
C SER A 83 5.37 -14.92 -2.49
N HIS A 84 5.60 -14.38 -3.70
CA HIS A 84 4.91 -14.88 -4.88
C HIS A 84 5.46 -16.23 -5.34
N PRO A 85 4.58 -17.17 -5.74
CA PRO A 85 5.00 -18.40 -6.38
C PRO A 85 5.57 -18.14 -7.77
N ARG A 86 6.34 -19.08 -8.29
CA ARG A 86 7.00 -18.97 -9.60
C ARG A 86 6.09 -18.46 -10.74
N PRO A 87 4.86 -18.94 -10.94
CA PRO A 87 4.01 -18.47 -12.05
C PRO A 87 3.72 -16.95 -11.99
N GLU A 88 3.56 -16.39 -10.80
CA GLU A 88 3.31 -14.95 -10.63
C GLU A 88 4.57 -14.12 -10.90
N LEU A 89 5.73 -14.60 -10.42
CA LEU A 89 7.03 -13.98 -10.73
C LEU A 89 7.29 -13.99 -12.24
N GLU A 90 7.05 -15.12 -12.87
CA GLU A 90 7.23 -15.32 -14.31
C GLU A 90 6.29 -14.45 -15.15
N TYR A 91 5.05 -14.27 -14.69
CA TYR A 91 4.12 -13.33 -15.30
C TYR A 91 4.66 -11.91 -15.28
N VAL A 92 5.10 -11.40 -14.12
CA VAL A 92 5.63 -10.03 -14.00
C VAL A 92 6.87 -9.86 -14.88
N ILE A 93 7.83 -10.78 -14.84
CA ILE A 93 9.06 -10.76 -15.65
C ILE A 93 8.73 -10.72 -17.14
N THR A 94 7.80 -11.57 -17.58
CA THR A 94 7.42 -11.66 -18.99
C THR A 94 6.64 -10.43 -19.46
N ASN A 95 5.63 -10.04 -18.68
CA ASN A 95 4.75 -8.92 -19.05
C ASN A 95 5.50 -7.58 -19.05
N SER A 96 6.43 -7.36 -18.11
CA SER A 96 7.23 -6.13 -18.11
C SER A 96 8.32 -6.09 -19.18
N GLY A 97 8.62 -7.22 -19.83
CA GLY A 97 9.68 -7.31 -20.83
C GLY A 97 11.05 -7.00 -20.21
N VAL A 98 11.35 -7.64 -19.09
CA VAL A 98 12.59 -7.48 -18.33
C VAL A 98 13.81 -7.81 -19.21
N SER A 99 14.87 -7.03 -19.06
CA SER A 99 16.16 -7.24 -19.75
C SER A 99 17.21 -7.87 -18.84
N ILE A 100 17.11 -7.64 -17.52
CA ILE A 100 18.07 -8.11 -16.50
C ILE A 100 17.29 -8.53 -15.27
N ILE A 101 17.71 -9.62 -14.62
CA ILE A 101 17.19 -10.04 -13.33
C ILE A 101 18.30 -9.89 -12.27
N VAL A 102 17.97 -9.27 -11.14
CA VAL A 102 18.83 -9.21 -9.95
C VAL A 102 18.20 -10.02 -8.82
N ALA A 103 18.95 -10.91 -8.19
CA ALA A 103 18.44 -11.78 -7.15
C ALA A 103 19.31 -11.81 -5.89
N HIS A 104 18.67 -11.86 -4.74
CA HIS A 104 19.34 -12.32 -3.52
C HIS A 104 19.59 -13.84 -3.62
N PRO A 105 20.73 -14.39 -3.14
CA PRO A 105 21.08 -15.79 -3.27
C PRO A 105 20.00 -16.78 -2.80
N GLN A 106 19.21 -16.42 -1.79
CA GLN A 106 18.10 -17.28 -1.33
C GLN A 106 17.03 -17.57 -2.37
N PHE A 107 16.95 -16.77 -3.46
CA PHE A 107 15.98 -16.93 -4.55
C PHE A 107 16.64 -17.38 -5.85
N GLU A 108 17.93 -17.72 -5.80
CA GLU A 108 18.72 -18.06 -6.99
C GLU A 108 18.07 -19.19 -7.78
N ASP A 109 17.73 -20.31 -7.14
CA ASP A 109 17.18 -21.49 -7.84
C ASP A 109 15.90 -21.16 -8.61
N THR A 110 14.99 -20.41 -7.97
CA THR A 110 13.72 -20.00 -8.58
C THR A 110 13.94 -19.10 -9.79
N LEU A 111 14.78 -18.08 -9.64
CA LEU A 111 14.99 -17.09 -10.70
C LEU A 111 15.95 -17.58 -11.78
N ARG A 112 16.90 -18.45 -11.46
CA ARG A 112 17.80 -19.06 -12.45
C ARG A 112 17.03 -19.90 -13.45
N ALA A 113 16.04 -20.68 -13.01
CA ALA A 113 15.17 -21.42 -13.92
C ALA A 113 14.44 -20.50 -14.90
N ILE A 114 13.83 -19.41 -14.40
CA ILE A 114 13.13 -18.42 -15.24
C ILE A 114 14.12 -17.71 -16.19
N ALA A 115 15.27 -17.28 -15.66
CA ALA A 115 16.29 -16.58 -16.43
C ALA A 115 16.82 -17.46 -17.59
N THR A 116 17.08 -18.74 -17.34
CA THR A 116 17.53 -19.70 -18.35
C THR A 116 16.48 -19.91 -19.43
N GLU A 117 15.23 -20.17 -19.05
CA GLU A 117 14.12 -20.38 -20.00
C GLU A 117 13.86 -19.16 -20.89
N LYS A 118 14.10 -17.95 -20.38
CA LYS A 118 13.87 -16.69 -21.10
C LYS A 118 15.15 -16.08 -21.69
N ASN A 119 16.27 -16.75 -21.54
CA ASN A 119 17.58 -16.27 -21.98
C ASN A 119 17.89 -14.86 -21.45
N LEU A 120 17.67 -14.65 -20.16
CA LEU A 120 17.91 -13.38 -19.46
C LEU A 120 19.17 -13.48 -18.59
N PRO A 121 20.00 -12.43 -18.51
CA PRO A 121 21.08 -12.35 -17.55
C PRO A 121 20.54 -12.31 -16.13
N LEU A 122 21.14 -13.11 -15.23
CA LEU A 122 20.86 -13.15 -13.81
C LEU A 122 22.11 -12.71 -13.04
N ILE A 123 21.96 -11.64 -12.25
CA ILE A 123 23.01 -11.10 -11.38
C ILE A 123 22.61 -11.41 -9.94
N LEU A 124 23.54 -11.99 -9.17
CA LEU A 124 23.32 -12.23 -7.73
C LEU A 124 23.91 -11.09 -6.90
N THR A 125 23.22 -10.68 -5.84
CA THR A 125 23.71 -9.63 -4.93
C THR A 125 24.97 -10.04 -4.17
N SER A 126 25.29 -11.34 -4.12
CA SER A 126 26.53 -11.88 -3.54
C SER A 126 27.73 -11.84 -4.49
N GLN A 127 27.55 -11.48 -5.75
CA GLN A 127 28.67 -11.37 -6.68
C GLN A 127 29.55 -10.18 -6.29
N THR A 128 30.87 -10.38 -6.39
CA THR A 128 31.84 -9.33 -6.10
C THR A 128 31.59 -8.14 -7.00
N PRO A 129 31.31 -6.96 -6.45
CA PRO A 129 31.13 -5.77 -7.26
C PRO A 129 32.44 -5.38 -7.96
N PRO A 130 32.39 -4.60 -9.05
CA PRO A 130 33.58 -4.12 -9.73
C PRO A 130 34.45 -3.26 -8.77
N ASN A 131 35.75 -3.30 -8.99
CA ASN A 131 36.70 -2.53 -8.16
C ASN A 131 36.70 -1.01 -8.46
N HIS A 132 35.93 -0.57 -9.44
CA HIS A 132 35.83 0.84 -9.84
C HIS A 132 34.38 1.18 -10.19
N VAL A 133 34.05 2.44 -10.09
CA VAL A 133 32.76 2.97 -10.54
C VAL A 133 32.96 3.61 -11.90
N THR A 134 32.13 3.24 -12.87
CA THR A 134 32.09 3.90 -14.17
C THR A 134 31.42 5.25 -14.08
N ILE A 135 31.55 6.09 -15.11
CA ILE A 135 30.76 7.33 -15.21
C ILE A 135 29.29 6.91 -15.39
N LEU A 136 28.47 7.30 -14.42
CA LEU A 136 27.04 7.00 -14.45
C LEU A 136 26.29 7.99 -15.37
N PRO A 137 25.22 7.54 -16.03
CA PRO A 137 24.42 8.38 -16.93
C PRO A 137 23.76 9.56 -16.22
N ASN A 138 23.50 10.59 -16.98
CA ASN A 138 22.65 11.69 -16.53
C ASN A 138 21.17 11.36 -16.77
N VAL A 139 20.45 11.01 -15.71
CA VAL A 139 19.08 10.55 -15.80
C VAL A 139 18.09 11.71 -15.68
N ASP A 140 17.30 11.95 -16.74
CA ASP A 140 16.22 12.95 -16.71
C ASP A 140 15.08 12.47 -15.80
N ILE A 141 14.53 13.37 -14.97
CA ILE A 141 13.42 13.07 -14.05
C ILE A 141 12.13 12.63 -14.76
N LYS A 142 11.97 12.94 -16.04
CA LYS A 142 10.84 12.50 -16.86
C LYS A 142 10.94 11.06 -17.33
N ARG A 143 12.11 10.42 -17.16
CA ARG A 143 12.29 9.01 -17.51
C ARG A 143 11.49 8.13 -16.55
N ARG A 144 11.00 7.00 -17.08
CA ARG A 144 10.33 5.96 -16.30
C ARG A 144 11.28 5.42 -15.23
N ALA A 145 10.79 5.32 -14.01
CA ALA A 145 11.57 4.90 -12.84
C ALA A 145 11.14 3.56 -12.28
N LEU A 146 9.84 3.29 -12.27
CA LEU A 146 9.28 2.19 -11.52
C LEU A 146 8.06 1.60 -12.23
N ILE A 147 7.95 0.27 -12.24
CA ILE A 147 6.73 -0.45 -12.63
C ILE A 147 6.28 -1.28 -11.42
N LEU A 148 5.11 -0.93 -10.87
CA LEU A 148 4.47 -1.69 -9.79
C LEU A 148 3.26 -2.44 -10.32
N TYR A 149 3.23 -3.75 -10.08
CA TYR A 149 2.09 -4.58 -10.48
C TYR A 149 0.98 -4.53 -9.44
N THR A 150 -0.23 -4.20 -9.88
CA THR A 150 -1.42 -4.19 -9.05
C THR A 150 -2.30 -5.38 -9.36
N SER A 151 -2.81 -6.06 -8.33
CA SER A 151 -3.86 -7.06 -8.50
C SER A 151 -5.15 -6.34 -8.92
N GLY A 152 -5.40 -6.28 -10.22
CA GLY A 152 -6.66 -5.73 -10.73
C GLY A 152 -7.85 -6.51 -10.18
N THR A 153 -8.96 -5.83 -9.92
CA THR A 153 -10.22 -6.45 -9.46
C THR A 153 -10.90 -7.31 -10.53
N THR A 154 -10.44 -7.25 -11.78
CA THR A 154 -11.15 -7.81 -12.95
C THR A 154 -10.26 -8.59 -13.91
N GLY A 155 -9.04 -8.99 -13.56
CA GLY A 155 -8.16 -9.70 -14.48
C GLY A 155 -6.71 -9.84 -13.99
N LYS A 156 -5.81 -10.10 -14.93
CA LYS A 156 -4.38 -10.20 -14.64
C LYS A 156 -3.82 -8.88 -14.09
N PRO A 157 -2.80 -8.91 -13.21
CA PRO A 157 -2.16 -7.72 -12.68
C PRO A 157 -1.65 -6.79 -13.80
N LYS A 158 -1.82 -5.48 -13.61
CA LYS A 158 -1.33 -4.46 -14.54
C LYS A 158 -0.10 -3.77 -13.97
N GLY A 159 0.89 -3.51 -14.81
CA GLY A 159 2.06 -2.74 -14.44
C GLY A 159 1.78 -1.25 -14.48
N VAL A 160 1.78 -0.61 -13.32
CA VAL A 160 1.61 0.85 -13.18
C VAL A 160 2.98 1.51 -13.32
N VAL A 161 3.14 2.38 -14.31
CA VAL A 161 4.41 3.04 -14.63
C VAL A 161 4.46 4.43 -14.03
N THR A 162 5.50 4.71 -13.23
CA THR A 162 5.79 6.05 -12.73
C THR A 162 7.16 6.53 -13.18
N THR A 163 7.29 7.84 -13.43
CA THR A 163 8.57 8.50 -13.70
C THR A 163 9.21 8.96 -12.38
N HIS A 164 10.47 9.35 -12.43
CA HIS A 164 11.11 10.00 -11.27
C HIS A 164 10.40 11.29 -10.84
N GLU A 165 9.86 12.05 -11.81
CA GLU A 165 9.08 13.27 -11.54
C GLU A 165 7.77 12.96 -10.79
N HIS A 166 7.04 11.91 -11.18
CA HIS A 166 5.84 11.47 -10.46
C HIS A 166 6.18 11.06 -9.02
N ILE A 167 7.26 10.28 -8.82
CA ILE A 167 7.72 9.88 -7.49
C ILE A 167 8.10 11.11 -6.67
N GLN A 168 8.83 12.05 -7.25
CA GLN A 168 9.19 13.30 -6.58
C GLN A 168 7.96 14.08 -6.14
N SER A 169 6.95 14.21 -7.01
CA SER A 169 5.71 14.92 -6.69
C SER A 169 4.97 14.24 -5.53
N GLN A 170 4.81 12.92 -5.56
CA GLN A 170 4.17 12.16 -4.49
C GLN A 170 4.92 12.34 -3.15
N VAL A 171 6.24 12.21 -3.18
CA VAL A 171 7.07 12.33 -1.97
C VAL A 171 7.02 13.74 -1.40
N THR A 172 7.20 14.78 -2.21
CA THR A 172 7.20 16.17 -1.72
C THR A 172 5.84 16.59 -1.16
N SER A 173 4.75 16.09 -1.72
CA SER A 173 3.41 16.28 -1.17
C SER A 173 3.27 15.70 0.24
N LEU A 174 3.75 14.46 0.46
CA LEU A 174 3.72 13.80 1.77
C LEU A 174 4.72 14.42 2.76
N ILE A 175 5.91 14.83 2.31
CA ILE A 175 6.89 15.54 3.14
C ILE A 175 6.26 16.81 3.71
N THR A 176 5.59 17.58 2.87
CA THR A 176 4.92 18.81 3.27
C THR A 176 3.75 18.53 4.21
N ALA A 177 2.87 17.61 3.85
CA ALA A 177 1.64 17.34 4.60
C ALA A 177 1.89 16.73 5.99
N TRP A 178 2.95 15.92 6.13
CA TRP A 178 3.27 15.21 7.35
C TRP A 178 4.53 15.73 8.05
N GLU A 179 5.06 16.87 7.58
CA GLU A 179 6.19 17.60 8.17
C GLU A 179 7.40 16.71 8.46
N TRP A 180 7.81 15.91 7.46
CA TRP A 180 8.98 15.06 7.61
C TRP A 180 10.27 15.88 7.76
N THR A 181 11.13 15.43 8.64
CA THR A 181 12.44 16.03 8.90
C THR A 181 13.56 14.99 8.87
N SER A 182 14.78 15.46 8.78
CA SER A 182 15.96 14.60 8.84
C SER A 182 16.23 14.00 10.25
N ASN A 183 15.44 14.35 11.25
CA ASN A 183 15.51 13.77 12.59
C ASN A 183 14.50 12.65 12.80
N ASP A 184 13.66 12.38 11.79
CA ASP A 184 12.67 11.32 11.87
C ASP A 184 13.30 9.94 11.77
N ARG A 185 12.66 8.98 12.44
CA ARG A 185 12.99 7.56 12.43
C ARG A 185 11.71 6.78 12.26
N ILE A 186 11.62 6.02 11.17
CA ILE A 186 10.45 5.23 10.85
C ILE A 186 10.78 3.74 10.80
N LEU A 187 9.87 2.92 11.32
CA LEU A 187 9.91 1.48 11.15
C LEU A 187 9.13 1.06 9.90
N ASN A 188 9.80 0.42 8.96
CA ASN A 188 9.18 -0.13 7.75
C ASN A 188 9.08 -1.66 7.85
N ILE A 189 7.85 -2.14 7.98
CA ILE A 189 7.48 -3.55 8.01
C ILE A 189 6.56 -3.90 6.84
N LEU A 190 6.40 -2.95 5.91
CA LEU A 190 5.52 -3.09 4.75
C LEU A 190 6.25 -3.72 3.57
N PRO A 191 5.52 -4.45 2.70
CA PRO A 191 6.12 -5.07 1.52
C PRO A 191 6.72 -4.04 0.57
N LEU A 192 7.96 -4.29 0.11
CA LEU A 192 8.68 -3.44 -0.84
C LEU A 192 8.41 -3.81 -2.31
N HIS A 193 7.19 -4.24 -2.63
CA HIS A 193 6.64 -4.34 -3.98
C HIS A 193 5.32 -3.54 -4.11
N HIS A 194 5.02 -2.71 -3.09
CA HIS A 194 3.85 -1.84 -3.05
C HIS A 194 4.24 -0.40 -2.74
N ILE A 195 3.46 0.51 -3.30
CA ILE A 195 3.65 1.96 -3.15
C ILE A 195 3.74 2.40 -1.68
N HIS A 196 2.97 1.80 -0.78
CA HIS A 196 2.97 2.17 0.64
C HIS A 196 4.36 1.98 1.27
N GLY A 197 4.97 0.82 1.10
CA GLY A 197 6.31 0.54 1.63
C GLY A 197 7.42 1.30 0.89
N ILE A 198 7.34 1.36 -0.45
CA ILE A 198 8.39 1.95 -1.28
C ILE A 198 8.36 3.48 -1.22
N ILE A 199 7.21 4.10 -1.51
CA ILE A 199 7.11 5.55 -1.68
C ILE A 199 6.81 6.23 -0.35
N ASN A 200 5.71 5.85 0.32
CA ASN A 200 5.23 6.59 1.48
C ASN A 200 6.14 6.45 2.71
N VAL A 201 6.78 5.29 2.87
CA VAL A 201 7.69 5.05 3.99
C VAL A 201 9.14 5.24 3.56
N LEU A 202 9.67 4.36 2.71
CA LEU A 202 11.09 4.31 2.38
C LEU A 202 11.56 5.58 1.66
N THR A 203 10.92 5.94 0.54
CA THR A 203 11.40 7.08 -0.26
C THR A 203 11.15 8.40 0.45
N CYS A 204 10.04 8.56 1.21
CA CYS A 204 9.83 9.76 2.04
C CYS A 204 10.93 9.90 3.10
N ALA A 205 11.28 8.82 3.81
CA ALA A 205 12.36 8.85 4.80
C ALA A 205 13.69 9.27 4.17
N LEU A 206 14.07 8.62 3.08
CA LEU A 206 15.34 8.89 2.41
C LEU A 206 15.40 10.28 1.76
N TRP A 207 14.27 10.78 1.26
CA TRP A 207 14.15 12.15 0.74
C TRP A 207 14.33 13.20 1.83
N ALA A 208 13.79 12.94 3.02
CA ALA A 208 13.91 13.84 4.17
C ALA A 208 15.28 13.80 4.84
N GLY A 209 16.16 12.86 4.51
CA GLY A 209 17.41 12.61 5.23
C GLY A 209 17.19 11.94 6.58
N ALA A 210 16.08 11.23 6.75
CA ALA A 210 15.66 10.50 7.94
C ALA A 210 16.21 9.07 7.98
N GLU A 211 15.99 8.36 9.08
CA GLU A 211 16.35 6.94 9.22
C GLU A 211 15.16 6.04 8.92
N CYS A 212 15.36 5.02 8.10
CA CYS A 212 14.38 3.96 7.84
C CYS A 212 14.86 2.63 8.44
N HIS A 213 14.18 2.15 9.48
CA HIS A 213 14.44 0.84 10.09
C HIS A 213 13.64 -0.20 9.32
N ILE A 214 14.30 -1.16 8.67
CA ILE A 214 13.65 -2.14 7.80
C ILE A 214 13.79 -3.53 8.39
N PHE A 215 12.66 -4.20 8.57
CA PHE A 215 12.62 -5.61 8.96
C PHE A 215 11.96 -6.44 7.84
N SER A 216 12.54 -7.60 7.58
CA SER A 216 12.12 -8.45 6.45
C SER A 216 10.75 -9.10 6.65
N LYS A 217 10.30 -9.25 7.90
CA LYS A 217 9.01 -9.85 8.26
C LYS A 217 8.36 -9.08 9.39
N PHE A 218 7.04 -8.98 9.33
CA PHE A 218 6.26 -8.49 10.45
C PHE A 218 6.28 -9.50 11.61
N ASP A 219 6.65 -8.99 12.78
CA ASP A 219 6.50 -9.66 14.06
C ASP A 219 6.03 -8.63 15.09
N ALA A 220 4.90 -8.91 15.75
CA ALA A 220 4.29 -7.95 16.67
C ALA A 220 5.18 -7.65 17.89
N GLN A 221 5.94 -8.64 18.38
CA GLN A 221 6.84 -8.44 19.52
C GLN A 221 8.03 -7.56 19.14
N ILE A 222 8.60 -7.80 17.95
CA ILE A 222 9.69 -6.97 17.42
C ILE A 222 9.21 -5.53 17.26
N VAL A 223 8.04 -5.31 16.64
CA VAL A 223 7.48 -3.96 16.47
C VAL A 223 7.28 -3.28 17.83
N TRP A 224 6.67 -3.97 18.81
CA TRP A 224 6.48 -3.43 20.14
C TRP A 224 7.79 -3.15 20.88
N ASN A 225 8.81 -4.02 20.73
CA ASN A 225 10.13 -3.74 21.29
C ASN A 225 10.71 -2.45 20.73
N ARG A 226 10.68 -2.27 19.41
CA ARG A 226 11.20 -1.06 18.75
C ARG A 226 10.42 0.21 19.16
N ILE A 227 9.11 0.11 19.37
CA ILE A 227 8.31 1.21 19.91
C ILE A 227 8.71 1.52 21.36
N CYS A 228 8.89 0.50 22.18
CA CYS A 228 9.30 0.66 23.58
C CYS A 228 10.68 1.27 23.76
N ASP A 229 11.62 1.01 22.84
CA ASP A 229 12.95 1.66 22.82
C ASP A 229 12.82 3.19 22.75
N GLY A 230 11.71 3.70 22.21
CA GLY A 230 11.36 5.12 22.19
C GLY A 230 12.21 5.96 21.25
N GLU A 231 12.85 5.34 20.27
CA GLU A 231 13.66 6.01 19.24
C GLU A 231 12.88 6.35 17.98
N LEU A 232 11.77 5.64 17.72
CA LEU A 232 10.94 5.87 16.55
C LEU A 232 10.10 7.15 16.71
N THR A 233 9.95 7.90 15.62
CA THR A 233 9.11 9.11 15.55
C THR A 233 7.86 8.90 14.72
N LEU A 234 7.90 7.96 13.75
CA LEU A 234 6.77 7.62 12.89
C LEU A 234 6.56 6.12 12.82
N PHE A 235 5.30 5.74 12.61
CA PHE A 235 4.91 4.38 12.26
C PHE A 235 3.75 4.39 11.28
N MET A 236 3.86 3.62 10.20
CA MET A 236 2.83 3.50 9.18
C MET A 236 2.52 2.04 8.93
N ALA A 237 1.24 1.69 8.99
CA ALA A 237 0.80 0.33 8.80
C ALA A 237 -0.59 0.25 8.14
N VAL A 238 -1.00 -0.96 7.82
CA VAL A 238 -2.36 -1.30 7.39
C VAL A 238 -3.21 -1.70 8.60
N PRO A 239 -4.54 -1.62 8.52
CA PRO A 239 -5.42 -1.93 9.66
C PRO A 239 -5.17 -3.31 10.28
N THR A 240 -4.90 -4.34 9.46
CA THR A 240 -4.61 -5.71 9.95
C THR A 240 -3.37 -5.79 10.83
N ILE A 241 -2.37 -4.93 10.62
CA ILE A 241 -1.19 -4.85 11.48
C ILE A 241 -1.56 -4.22 12.82
N TYR A 242 -2.35 -3.15 12.83
CA TYR A 242 -2.85 -2.58 14.08
C TYR A 242 -3.66 -3.59 14.89
N VAL A 243 -4.52 -4.40 14.27
CA VAL A 243 -5.24 -5.48 14.95
C VAL A 243 -4.26 -6.47 15.61
N LYS A 244 -3.23 -6.92 14.91
CA LYS A 244 -2.21 -7.84 15.45
C LYS A 244 -1.42 -7.21 16.60
N LEU A 245 -1.11 -5.93 16.52
CA LEU A 245 -0.44 -5.18 17.60
C LEU A 245 -1.35 -5.03 18.83
N ILE A 246 -2.65 -4.76 18.63
CA ILE A 246 -3.64 -4.71 19.70
C ILE A 246 -3.72 -6.07 20.39
N THR A 247 -3.86 -7.16 19.63
CA THR A 247 -3.91 -8.53 20.19
C THR A 247 -2.65 -8.84 21.01
N ALA A 248 -1.47 -8.48 20.51
CA ALA A 248 -0.22 -8.66 21.25
C ALA A 248 -0.18 -7.84 22.54
N TRP A 249 -0.72 -6.62 22.52
CA TRP A 249 -0.85 -5.77 23.71
C TRP A 249 -1.82 -6.39 24.74
N GLU A 250 -2.97 -6.88 24.30
CA GLU A 250 -3.97 -7.50 25.18
C GLU A 250 -3.44 -8.75 25.91
N ASN A 251 -2.55 -9.51 25.27
CA ASN A 251 -1.90 -10.69 25.84
C ASN A 251 -0.65 -10.37 26.68
N ALA A 252 -0.25 -9.10 26.76
CA ALA A 252 0.92 -8.68 27.51
C ALA A 252 0.61 -8.46 29.01
N THR A 253 1.64 -8.53 29.86
CA THR A 253 1.52 -8.14 31.28
C THR A 253 1.22 -6.66 31.43
N GLN A 254 0.62 -6.27 32.55
CA GLN A 254 0.30 -4.86 32.83
C GLN A 254 1.53 -3.94 32.78
N GLU A 255 2.67 -4.41 33.26
CA GLU A 255 3.94 -3.69 33.18
C GLU A 255 4.36 -3.46 31.72
N ARG A 256 4.26 -4.51 30.90
CA ARG A 256 4.58 -4.44 29.46
C ARG A 256 3.62 -3.53 28.72
N GLN A 257 2.31 -3.59 28.99
CA GLN A 257 1.30 -2.69 28.41
C GLN A 257 1.62 -1.23 28.71
N THR A 258 2.03 -0.94 29.96
CA THR A 258 2.43 0.42 30.37
C THR A 258 3.65 0.90 29.58
N SER A 259 4.65 0.05 29.40
CA SER A 259 5.84 0.34 28.59
C SER A 259 5.50 0.59 27.13
N MET A 260 4.62 -0.24 26.53
CA MET A 260 4.13 -0.09 25.15
C MET A 260 3.42 1.24 24.93
N GLY A 261 2.51 1.62 25.83
CA GLY A 261 1.82 2.91 25.79
C GLY A 261 2.77 4.11 25.96
N ALA A 262 3.76 4.00 26.83
CA ALA A 262 4.77 5.03 27.03
C ALA A 262 5.67 5.21 25.78
N GLY A 263 6.02 4.12 25.11
CA GLY A 263 6.76 4.15 23.83
C GLY A 263 5.97 4.86 22.73
N CYS A 264 4.68 4.55 22.59
CA CYS A 264 3.82 5.20 21.62
C CYS A 264 3.76 6.72 21.81
N LYS A 265 3.70 7.21 23.04
CA LYS A 265 3.62 8.65 23.35
C LYS A 265 4.84 9.45 22.89
N LYS A 266 5.98 8.80 22.63
CA LYS A 266 7.18 9.44 22.09
C LYS A 266 7.12 9.65 20.58
N MET A 267 6.22 8.96 19.91
CA MET A 267 6.04 9.08 18.48
C MET A 267 5.21 10.32 18.14
N ARG A 268 5.53 11.00 17.05
CA ARG A 268 4.81 12.19 16.60
C ARG A 268 3.67 11.89 15.64
N LEU A 269 3.74 10.76 14.92
CA LEU A 269 2.76 10.42 13.89
C LEU A 269 2.60 8.90 13.74
N MET A 270 1.35 8.45 13.75
CA MET A 270 0.96 7.10 13.39
C MET A 270 -0.11 7.14 12.28
N VAL A 271 0.12 6.39 11.20
CA VAL A 271 -0.69 6.44 9.97
C VAL A 271 -1.31 5.08 9.67
N SER A 272 -2.57 5.06 9.27
CA SER A 272 -3.23 3.88 8.74
C SER A 272 -3.72 4.12 7.31
N GLY A 273 -3.67 3.09 6.47
CA GLY A 273 -4.19 3.18 5.12
C GLY A 273 -4.06 1.89 4.32
N SER A 274 -4.31 1.99 3.02
CA SER A 274 -4.38 0.89 2.05
C SER A 274 -5.60 -0.03 2.19
N ALA A 275 -6.40 0.14 3.24
CA ALA A 275 -7.72 -0.46 3.45
C ALA A 275 -8.52 0.44 4.39
N ALA A 276 -9.84 0.27 4.44
CA ALA A 276 -10.69 0.95 5.39
C ALA A 276 -10.28 0.58 6.83
N LEU A 277 -10.14 1.59 7.69
CA LEU A 277 -9.83 1.39 9.10
C LEU A 277 -11.13 1.24 9.89
N PRO A 278 -11.41 0.08 10.51
CA PRO A 278 -12.57 -0.07 11.38
C PRO A 278 -12.51 0.91 12.55
N VAL A 279 -13.63 1.55 12.86
CA VAL A 279 -13.72 2.55 13.95
C VAL A 279 -13.29 1.94 15.29
N GLN A 280 -13.69 0.71 15.57
CA GLN A 280 -13.29 0.00 16.78
C GLN A 280 -11.76 -0.17 16.90
N VAL A 281 -11.06 -0.45 15.78
CA VAL A 281 -9.60 -0.57 15.78
C VAL A 281 -8.96 0.79 16.06
N LEU A 282 -9.49 1.86 15.46
CA LEU A 282 -9.07 3.23 15.72
C LEU A 282 -9.20 3.61 17.18
N GLU A 283 -10.39 3.42 17.76
CA GLU A 283 -10.69 3.76 19.16
C GLU A 283 -9.86 2.94 20.15
N LYS A 284 -9.74 1.62 19.89
CA LYS A 284 -8.90 0.75 20.71
C LYS A 284 -7.44 1.18 20.65
N TRP A 285 -6.91 1.47 19.44
CA TRP A 285 -5.55 1.96 19.30
C TRP A 285 -5.32 3.27 20.02
N GLN A 286 -6.28 4.20 19.93
CA GLN A 286 -6.23 5.47 20.65
C GLN A 286 -6.17 5.27 22.16
N SER A 287 -6.95 4.33 22.70
CA SER A 287 -6.94 4.02 24.15
C SER A 287 -5.60 3.45 24.62
N ILE A 288 -4.91 2.68 23.77
CA ILE A 288 -3.60 2.08 24.07
C ILE A 288 -2.46 3.09 23.93
N SER A 289 -2.45 3.81 22.83
CA SER A 289 -1.30 4.60 22.39
C SER A 289 -1.41 6.10 22.69
N GLY A 290 -2.61 6.59 22.87
CA GLY A 290 -2.93 8.02 22.89
C GLY A 290 -3.00 8.67 21.51
N HIS A 291 -2.68 7.92 20.42
CA HIS A 291 -2.73 8.43 19.06
C HIS A 291 -4.07 8.17 18.39
N PHE A 292 -4.67 9.23 17.87
CA PHE A 292 -5.71 9.13 16.87
C PHE A 292 -5.05 8.89 15.52
N LEU A 293 -5.17 7.67 14.96
CA LEU A 293 -4.52 7.30 13.71
C LEU A 293 -4.87 8.29 12.59
N LEU A 294 -3.86 8.69 11.83
CA LEU A 294 -4.05 9.48 10.63
C LEU A 294 -4.44 8.55 9.48
N GLU A 295 -5.70 8.59 9.08
CA GLU A 295 -6.16 7.89 7.89
C GLU A 295 -5.85 8.68 6.62
N ARG A 296 -5.52 7.98 5.55
CA ARG A 296 -5.25 8.54 4.24
C ARG A 296 -5.75 7.61 3.13
N TYR A 297 -6.00 8.15 1.96
CA TYR A 297 -6.45 7.43 0.77
C TYR A 297 -5.50 7.66 -0.40
N GLY A 298 -5.27 6.60 -1.14
CA GLY A 298 -4.49 6.58 -2.37
C GLY A 298 -4.42 5.17 -2.96
N MET A 299 -3.87 5.09 -4.14
CA MET A 299 -3.64 3.84 -4.86
C MET A 299 -2.37 3.97 -5.70
N THR A 300 -1.91 2.87 -6.28
CA THR A 300 -0.63 2.84 -7.00
C THR A 300 -0.59 3.86 -8.14
N GLU A 301 -1.71 4.09 -8.81
CA GLU A 301 -1.85 4.98 -9.95
C GLU A 301 -1.77 6.47 -9.61
N ILE A 302 -2.12 6.86 -8.40
CA ILE A 302 -2.22 8.28 -8.01
C ILE A 302 -1.29 8.68 -6.87
N GLY A 303 -0.56 7.71 -6.30
CA GLY A 303 0.09 7.95 -5.02
C GLY A 303 -0.93 8.16 -3.91
N MET A 304 -0.66 9.10 -3.00
CA MET A 304 -1.65 9.53 -2.00
C MET A 304 -2.40 10.76 -2.51
N ALA A 305 -3.73 10.72 -2.46
CA ALA A 305 -4.58 11.80 -2.91
C ALA A 305 -5.22 12.56 -1.74
N LEU A 306 -5.68 11.84 -0.72
CA LEU A 306 -6.37 12.41 0.44
C LEU A 306 -5.63 12.01 1.73
N SER A 307 -5.59 12.91 2.69
CA SER A 307 -5.03 12.67 4.01
C SER A 307 -5.77 13.49 5.06
N ASN A 308 -5.99 12.90 6.23
CA ASN A 308 -6.29 13.70 7.40
C ASN A 308 -5.13 14.66 7.68
N SER A 309 -5.42 15.79 8.31
CA SER A 309 -4.41 16.78 8.69
C SER A 309 -3.46 16.22 9.76
N LEU A 310 -2.20 16.60 9.68
CA LEU A 310 -1.22 16.32 10.74
C LEU A 310 -1.66 17.00 12.05
N HIS A 311 -2.09 18.25 11.94
CA HIS A 311 -2.62 19.06 13.04
C HIS A 311 -4.12 19.27 12.87
N GLY A 312 -4.85 19.30 13.97
CA GLY A 312 -6.28 19.55 13.97
C GLY A 312 -7.12 18.30 14.22
N GLN A 313 -8.41 18.44 13.96
CA GLN A 313 -9.40 17.40 14.26
C GLN A 313 -9.44 16.35 13.14
N ARG A 314 -9.49 15.09 13.52
CA ARG A 314 -9.70 13.94 12.65
C ARG A 314 -11.01 13.26 13.03
N TYR A 315 -11.68 12.68 12.05
CA TYR A 315 -12.96 12.01 12.24
C TYR A 315 -12.85 10.53 11.86
N PRO A 316 -13.38 9.60 12.66
CA PRO A 316 -13.39 8.18 12.33
C PRO A 316 -14.07 7.93 11.00
N GLY A 317 -13.44 7.09 10.14
CA GLY A 317 -13.96 6.73 8.82
C GLY A 317 -13.80 7.78 7.73
N TYR A 318 -13.20 8.94 8.03
CA TYR A 318 -12.86 9.96 7.04
C TYR A 318 -11.36 9.92 6.72
N VAL A 319 -11.06 10.05 5.45
CA VAL A 319 -9.68 10.06 4.93
C VAL A 319 -9.12 11.47 4.73
N GLY A 320 -9.85 12.49 5.20
CA GLY A 320 -9.42 13.88 5.21
C GLY A 320 -9.67 14.64 3.93
N GLN A 321 -8.69 15.43 3.51
CA GLN A 321 -8.77 16.42 2.42
C GLN A 321 -7.70 16.15 1.37
N PRO A 322 -7.78 16.77 0.18
CA PRO A 322 -6.73 16.67 -0.84
C PRO A 322 -5.37 17.12 -0.30
N LEU A 323 -4.36 16.33 -0.62
CA LEU A 323 -2.96 16.63 -0.31
C LEU A 323 -2.45 17.82 -1.14
N PRO A 324 -1.34 18.46 -0.76
CA PRO A 324 -0.73 19.53 -1.56
C PRO A 324 -0.50 19.10 -3.01
N GLN A 325 -0.88 19.98 -3.96
CA GLN A 325 -0.80 19.76 -5.41
C GLN A 325 -1.71 18.64 -5.96
N VAL A 326 -2.65 18.16 -5.17
CA VAL A 326 -3.65 17.17 -5.60
C VAL A 326 -5.01 17.82 -5.70
N GLU A 327 -5.63 17.69 -6.85
CA GLU A 327 -7.02 18.07 -7.09
C GLU A 327 -7.89 16.81 -7.05
N VAL A 328 -9.01 16.87 -6.33
CA VAL A 328 -9.96 15.78 -6.21
C VAL A 328 -11.36 16.31 -6.46
N ARG A 329 -12.13 15.59 -7.27
CA ARG A 329 -13.55 15.88 -7.50
C ARG A 329 -14.38 14.62 -7.40
N LEU A 330 -15.67 14.77 -7.10
CA LEU A 330 -16.64 13.70 -7.13
C LEU A 330 -17.61 13.94 -8.29
N VAL A 331 -17.83 12.90 -9.10
CA VAL A 331 -18.71 12.96 -10.26
C VAL A 331 -19.73 11.83 -10.25
N ASP A 332 -20.87 12.07 -10.89
CA ASP A 332 -21.88 11.06 -11.15
C ASP A 332 -21.54 10.18 -12.37
N GLU A 333 -22.45 9.27 -12.77
CA GLU A 333 -22.25 8.37 -13.91
C GLU A 333 -22.15 9.13 -15.26
N SER A 334 -22.74 10.34 -15.36
CA SER A 334 -22.64 11.19 -16.56
C SER A 334 -21.31 11.96 -16.61
N GLY A 335 -20.59 12.04 -15.48
CA GLY A 335 -19.35 12.80 -15.32
C GLY A 335 -19.55 14.22 -14.79
N GLU A 336 -20.78 14.57 -14.39
CA GLU A 336 -21.09 15.86 -13.79
C GLU A 336 -20.74 15.88 -12.30
N LEU A 337 -20.35 17.05 -11.80
CA LEU A 337 -19.99 17.24 -10.39
C LEU A 337 -21.20 17.00 -9.49
N VAL A 338 -21.00 16.20 -8.44
CA VAL A 338 -22.03 15.99 -7.43
C VAL A 338 -21.97 17.05 -6.32
N LEU A 339 -23.11 17.30 -5.68
CA LEU A 339 -23.18 18.20 -4.52
C LEU A 339 -22.56 17.54 -3.26
N SER A 340 -22.13 18.38 -2.31
CA SER A 340 -21.67 17.93 -1.00
C SER A 340 -22.73 17.03 -0.34
N GLY A 341 -22.29 15.91 0.28
CA GLY A 341 -23.16 14.90 0.86
C GLY A 341 -23.76 13.91 -0.15
N THR A 342 -23.52 14.08 -1.46
CA THR A 342 -23.96 13.14 -2.50
C THR A 342 -22.80 12.20 -2.89
N PRO A 343 -23.05 10.87 -2.98
CA PRO A 343 -22.05 9.95 -3.46
C PRO A 343 -21.64 10.21 -4.91
N GLY A 344 -20.33 10.15 -5.19
CA GLY A 344 -19.78 10.27 -6.54
C GLY A 344 -18.50 9.48 -6.69
N GLU A 345 -18.10 9.19 -7.94
CA GLU A 345 -16.80 8.61 -8.24
C GLU A 345 -15.69 9.62 -7.93
N ILE A 346 -14.66 9.18 -7.27
CA ILE A 346 -13.45 9.98 -7.02
C ILE A 346 -12.67 10.09 -8.33
N GLN A 347 -12.43 11.31 -8.76
CA GLN A 347 -11.50 11.60 -9.84
C GLN A 347 -10.36 12.48 -9.33
N VAL A 348 -9.14 12.17 -9.77
CA VAL A 348 -7.91 12.79 -9.27
C VAL A 348 -7.10 13.38 -10.41
N LYS A 349 -6.58 14.60 -10.18
CA LYS A 349 -5.59 15.25 -11.03
C LYS A 349 -4.42 15.72 -10.19
N SER A 350 -3.21 15.32 -10.54
CA SER A 350 -2.00 15.64 -9.79
C SER A 350 -0.77 15.38 -10.66
N PRO A 351 0.33 16.11 -10.46
CA PRO A 351 1.62 15.78 -11.05
C PRO A 351 2.17 14.42 -10.61
N GLY A 352 1.61 13.81 -9.56
CA GLY A 352 2.00 12.48 -9.07
C GLY A 352 1.19 11.32 -9.66
N VAL A 353 0.19 11.59 -10.53
CA VAL A 353 -0.58 10.54 -11.21
C VAL A 353 0.31 9.80 -12.21
N PHE A 354 0.20 8.48 -12.25
CA PHE A 354 1.04 7.60 -13.05
C PHE A 354 1.07 7.97 -14.54
N LEU A 355 2.09 7.47 -15.24
CA LEU A 355 2.24 7.74 -16.66
C LEU A 355 1.27 6.92 -17.51
N GLU A 356 1.27 5.60 -17.29
CA GLU A 356 0.55 4.62 -18.12
C GLU A 356 0.46 3.27 -17.43
N TYR A 357 -0.46 2.42 -17.87
CA TYR A 357 -0.37 0.98 -17.66
C TYR A 357 0.58 0.40 -18.71
N TRP A 358 1.61 -0.31 -18.25
CA TRP A 358 2.67 -0.86 -19.10
C TRP A 358 2.11 -1.72 -20.22
N GLN A 359 2.45 -1.37 -21.48
CA GLN A 359 2.00 -2.06 -22.71
C GLN A 359 0.47 -2.24 -22.80
N ASN A 360 -0.31 -1.36 -22.15
CA ASN A 360 -1.76 -1.42 -22.18
C ASN A 360 -2.40 -0.03 -22.41
N PRO A 361 -2.24 0.51 -23.64
CA PRO A 361 -2.73 1.84 -23.97
C PRO A 361 -4.25 1.96 -23.86
N GLN A 362 -5.00 0.90 -24.17
CA GLN A 362 -6.46 0.90 -24.02
C GLN A 362 -6.90 1.03 -22.56
N ALA A 363 -6.23 0.35 -21.63
CA ALA A 363 -6.53 0.49 -20.21
C ALA A 363 -6.12 1.88 -19.71
N THR A 364 -5.01 2.43 -20.21
CA THR A 364 -4.56 3.78 -19.88
C THR A 364 -5.57 4.81 -20.34
N GLU A 365 -6.00 4.77 -21.58
CA GLU A 365 -7.01 5.70 -22.13
C GLU A 365 -8.34 5.64 -21.35
N LYS A 366 -8.83 4.42 -21.04
CA LYS A 366 -10.07 4.23 -20.26
C LYS A 366 -9.97 4.71 -18.81
N ALA A 367 -8.77 4.82 -18.26
CA ALA A 367 -8.55 5.28 -16.89
C ALA A 367 -8.67 6.80 -16.73
N PHE A 368 -8.69 7.56 -17.84
CA PHE A 368 -8.76 9.01 -17.82
C PHE A 368 -10.02 9.54 -18.52
N ARG A 369 -10.57 10.63 -17.98
CA ARG A 369 -11.63 11.43 -18.58
C ARG A 369 -11.25 12.91 -18.45
N ASP A 370 -11.07 13.60 -19.57
CA ASP A 370 -10.72 15.03 -19.63
C ASP A 370 -9.51 15.40 -18.74
N GLY A 371 -8.48 14.55 -18.73
CA GLY A 371 -7.27 14.73 -17.94
C GLY A 371 -7.40 14.39 -16.45
N TRP A 372 -8.55 13.85 -16.02
CA TRP A 372 -8.77 13.34 -14.66
C TRP A 372 -8.67 11.82 -14.64
N PHE A 373 -7.92 11.31 -13.70
CA PHE A 373 -7.85 9.86 -13.45
C PHE A 373 -9.12 9.40 -12.72
N CYS A 374 -9.81 8.42 -13.29
CA CYS A 374 -11.01 7.79 -12.74
C CYS A 374 -10.60 6.65 -11.82
N THR A 375 -10.81 6.80 -10.52
CA THR A 375 -10.33 5.81 -9.55
C THR A 375 -11.17 4.53 -9.49
N GLY A 376 -12.43 4.61 -9.89
CA GLY A 376 -13.44 3.57 -9.68
C GLY A 376 -13.88 3.44 -8.22
N ASP A 377 -13.43 4.31 -7.33
CA ASP A 377 -13.85 4.35 -5.94
C ASP A 377 -14.92 5.43 -5.75
N THR A 378 -15.91 5.15 -4.92
CA THR A 378 -17.00 6.06 -4.58
C THR A 378 -16.77 6.69 -3.22
N ALA A 379 -17.02 7.98 -3.10
CA ALA A 379 -16.94 8.71 -1.83
C ALA A 379 -18.08 9.74 -1.71
N ILE A 380 -18.20 10.28 -0.50
CA ILE A 380 -18.91 11.52 -0.23
C ILE A 380 -17.95 12.54 0.37
N VAL A 381 -18.25 13.83 0.21
CA VAL A 381 -17.55 14.92 0.88
C VAL A 381 -18.53 15.67 1.79
N GLU A 382 -18.17 15.78 3.07
CA GLU A 382 -18.97 16.45 4.09
C GLU A 382 -18.05 17.39 4.89
N ASN A 383 -18.40 18.66 4.98
CA ASN A 383 -17.57 19.68 5.62
C ASN A 383 -16.10 19.69 5.13
N GLY A 384 -15.90 19.44 3.82
CA GLY A 384 -14.59 19.39 3.18
C GLY A 384 -13.80 18.11 3.41
N ASN A 385 -14.30 17.16 4.22
CA ASN A 385 -13.64 15.87 4.48
C ASN A 385 -14.28 14.77 3.66
N TYR A 386 -13.44 13.91 3.10
CA TYR A 386 -13.86 12.80 2.24
C TYR A 386 -14.03 11.52 3.08
N ARG A 387 -15.11 10.80 2.82
CA ARG A 387 -15.37 9.45 3.35
C ARG A 387 -15.55 8.48 2.19
N ILE A 388 -14.72 7.44 2.17
CA ILE A 388 -14.77 6.40 1.13
C ILE A 388 -15.96 5.49 1.40
N LEU A 389 -16.80 5.29 0.40
CA LEU A 389 -17.94 4.37 0.45
C LEU A 389 -17.61 2.99 -0.10
N GLY A 390 -16.50 2.89 -0.84
CA GLY A 390 -16.00 1.65 -1.40
C GLY A 390 -15.80 1.71 -2.91
N ARG A 391 -15.30 0.60 -3.46
CA ARG A 391 -15.07 0.47 -4.90
C ARG A 391 -16.36 0.17 -5.63
N MET A 392 -16.64 0.94 -6.68
CA MET A 392 -17.89 0.83 -7.45
C MET A 392 -18.16 -0.57 -7.98
N SER A 393 -17.12 -1.29 -8.38
CA SER A 393 -17.23 -2.65 -8.95
C SER A 393 -17.40 -3.77 -7.92
N VAL A 394 -17.11 -3.53 -6.63
CA VAL A 394 -16.97 -4.58 -5.61
C VAL A 394 -17.73 -4.27 -4.33
N ASP A 395 -17.68 -3.01 -3.88
CA ASP A 395 -18.23 -2.59 -2.58
C ASP A 395 -19.56 -1.88 -2.70
N ILE A 396 -19.90 -1.36 -3.88
CA ILE A 396 -21.21 -0.74 -4.11
C ILE A 396 -22.17 -1.81 -4.67
N ILE A 397 -23.11 -2.24 -3.83
CA ILE A 397 -24.11 -3.26 -4.14
C ILE A 397 -25.34 -2.56 -4.71
N LYS A 398 -25.78 -2.99 -5.89
CA LYS A 398 -27.00 -2.47 -6.56
C LYS A 398 -28.16 -3.41 -6.25
N THR A 399 -28.92 -3.12 -5.19
CA THR A 399 -30.00 -3.98 -4.69
C THR A 399 -31.34 -3.25 -4.69
N GLY A 400 -32.37 -3.81 -5.39
CA GLY A 400 -33.72 -3.25 -5.40
C GLY A 400 -33.79 -1.76 -5.81
N GLY A 401 -32.90 -1.31 -6.72
CA GLY A 401 -32.81 0.08 -7.16
C GLY A 401 -31.96 0.98 -6.24
N TYR A 402 -31.50 0.48 -5.10
CA TYR A 402 -30.60 1.19 -4.19
C TYR A 402 -29.14 0.87 -4.50
N LYS A 403 -28.27 1.86 -4.28
CA LYS A 403 -26.82 1.68 -4.24
C LYS A 403 -26.39 1.71 -2.77
N VAL A 404 -25.92 0.59 -2.25
CA VAL A 404 -25.51 0.46 -0.84
C VAL A 404 -24.03 0.15 -0.73
N SER A 405 -23.36 0.74 0.26
CA SER A 405 -21.97 0.45 0.54
C SER A 405 -21.85 -0.83 1.38
N ALA A 406 -21.14 -1.82 0.87
CA ALA A 406 -20.77 -2.99 1.64
C ALA A 406 -19.93 -2.62 2.86
N LEU A 407 -19.03 -1.64 2.75
CA LEU A 407 -18.18 -1.19 3.85
C LEU A 407 -18.99 -0.59 4.99
N GLU A 408 -20.05 0.16 4.68
CA GLU A 408 -20.97 0.70 5.69
C GLU A 408 -21.69 -0.44 6.45
N ILE A 409 -22.13 -1.47 5.74
CA ILE A 409 -22.77 -2.62 6.35
C ILE A 409 -21.76 -3.40 7.20
N GLU A 410 -20.57 -3.64 6.70
CA GLU A 410 -19.49 -4.32 7.44
C GLU A 410 -19.15 -3.59 8.74
N GLU A 411 -19.09 -2.25 8.73
CA GLU A 411 -18.81 -1.45 9.92
C GLU A 411 -19.86 -1.70 11.00
N VAL A 412 -21.14 -1.75 10.62
CA VAL A 412 -22.24 -2.07 11.57
C VAL A 412 -22.13 -3.50 12.06
N LEU A 413 -21.92 -4.48 11.16
CA LEU A 413 -21.86 -5.90 11.54
C LEU A 413 -20.70 -6.22 12.51
N ARG A 414 -19.58 -5.49 12.43
CA ARG A 414 -18.46 -5.64 13.38
C ARG A 414 -18.83 -5.28 14.82
N ASN A 415 -19.93 -4.52 15.04
CA ASN A 415 -20.42 -4.22 16.38
C ASN A 415 -21.23 -5.36 17.00
N HIS A 416 -21.56 -6.42 16.24
CA HIS A 416 -22.29 -7.57 16.77
C HIS A 416 -21.40 -8.39 17.72
N PRO A 417 -21.87 -8.75 18.93
CA PRO A 417 -21.03 -9.36 19.97
C PRO A 417 -20.48 -10.75 19.61
N ASP A 418 -21.03 -11.41 18.62
CA ASP A 418 -20.60 -12.76 18.21
C ASP A 418 -19.75 -12.76 16.94
N ILE A 419 -19.58 -11.61 16.26
CA ILE A 419 -18.83 -11.51 14.99
C ILE A 419 -17.41 -11.07 15.27
N GLN A 420 -16.45 -11.89 14.81
CA GLN A 420 -15.01 -11.57 14.83
C GLN A 420 -14.59 -10.80 13.58
N GLU A 421 -15.01 -11.29 12.40
CA GLU A 421 -14.73 -10.65 11.12
C GLU A 421 -15.94 -10.79 10.20
N CYS A 422 -16.10 -9.88 9.25
CA CYS A 422 -17.13 -9.99 8.23
C CYS A 422 -16.67 -9.42 6.89
N ALA A 423 -17.27 -9.96 5.83
CA ALA A 423 -17.20 -9.39 4.49
C ALA A 423 -18.61 -9.39 3.88
N VAL A 424 -19.02 -8.24 3.35
CA VAL A 424 -20.30 -8.05 2.69
C VAL A 424 -20.11 -7.92 1.20
N VAL A 425 -20.93 -8.65 0.43
CA VAL A 425 -20.85 -8.67 -1.05
C VAL A 425 -22.24 -8.64 -1.67
N GLY A 426 -22.30 -8.15 -2.91
CA GLY A 426 -23.48 -8.28 -3.77
C GLY A 426 -23.41 -9.56 -4.59
N VAL A 427 -24.33 -10.46 -4.40
CA VAL A 427 -24.48 -11.68 -5.22
C VAL A 427 -25.62 -11.48 -6.22
N VAL A 428 -25.38 -11.78 -7.49
CA VAL A 428 -26.38 -11.61 -8.57
C VAL A 428 -27.69 -12.31 -8.24
N ASP A 429 -28.79 -11.60 -8.43
CA ASP A 429 -30.14 -12.05 -8.15
C ASP A 429 -31.10 -11.53 -9.22
N LEU A 430 -32.01 -12.37 -9.70
CA LEU A 430 -32.93 -12.03 -10.79
C LEU A 430 -34.00 -10.99 -10.41
N GLU A 431 -34.38 -10.94 -9.15
CA GLU A 431 -35.41 -10.02 -8.64
C GLU A 431 -34.84 -8.69 -8.18
N TRP A 432 -33.70 -8.77 -7.48
CA TRP A 432 -33.08 -7.60 -6.79
C TRP A 432 -31.92 -6.97 -7.57
N GLY A 433 -31.49 -7.58 -8.69
CA GLY A 433 -30.23 -7.26 -9.36
C GLY A 433 -29.05 -7.84 -8.61
N GLN A 434 -28.87 -7.45 -7.35
CA GLN A 434 -27.93 -8.08 -6.41
C GLN A 434 -28.60 -8.22 -5.04
N ARG A 435 -28.32 -9.32 -4.35
CA ARG A 435 -28.65 -9.50 -2.92
C ARG A 435 -27.46 -9.14 -2.05
N VAL A 436 -27.74 -8.46 -0.95
CA VAL A 436 -26.75 -8.22 0.10
C VAL A 436 -26.50 -9.52 0.84
N CYS A 437 -25.25 -10.00 0.79
CA CYS A 437 -24.83 -11.28 1.41
C CYS A 437 -23.66 -11.02 2.35
N ALA A 438 -23.61 -11.69 3.51
CA ALA A 438 -22.57 -11.57 4.51
C ALA A 438 -21.83 -12.89 4.74
N ALA A 439 -20.50 -12.90 4.58
CA ALA A 439 -19.62 -13.97 5.05
C ALA A 439 -19.06 -13.55 6.42
N LEU A 440 -19.21 -14.39 7.43
CA LEU A 440 -18.89 -14.09 8.82
C LEU A 440 -17.90 -15.08 9.39
N VAL A 441 -16.90 -14.58 10.12
CA VAL A 441 -16.10 -15.34 11.07
C VAL A 441 -16.62 -15.03 12.45
N LEU A 442 -17.04 -16.05 13.19
CA LEU A 442 -17.58 -15.88 14.54
C LEU A 442 -16.48 -15.99 15.60
N LEU A 443 -16.70 -15.38 16.74
CA LEU A 443 -15.88 -15.62 17.93
C LEU A 443 -15.97 -17.09 18.35
N PRO A 444 -14.94 -17.66 19.00
CA PRO A 444 -14.93 -19.06 19.43
C PRO A 444 -16.17 -19.45 20.23
N GLN A 445 -16.76 -20.59 19.90
CA GLN A 445 -17.96 -21.14 20.56
C GLN A 445 -19.26 -20.33 20.41
N ARG A 446 -19.28 -19.32 19.54
CA ARG A 446 -20.48 -18.55 19.23
C ARG A 446 -21.26 -19.17 18.07
N GLN A 447 -22.54 -18.94 18.07
CA GLN A 447 -23.46 -19.34 17.01
C GLN A 447 -24.35 -18.17 16.64
N LEU A 448 -24.57 -17.99 15.36
CA LEU A 448 -25.40 -16.91 14.84
C LEU A 448 -26.24 -17.42 13.67
N THR A 449 -27.54 -17.18 13.70
CA THR A 449 -28.45 -17.52 12.61
C THR A 449 -28.73 -16.26 11.78
N LEU A 450 -29.11 -16.45 10.52
CA LEU A 450 -29.51 -15.34 9.65
C LEU A 450 -30.69 -14.56 10.26
N GLU A 451 -31.63 -15.25 10.89
CA GLU A 451 -32.80 -14.63 11.52
C GLU A 451 -32.41 -13.73 12.68
N SER A 452 -31.56 -14.22 13.61
CA SER A 452 -31.08 -13.43 14.73
C SER A 452 -30.23 -12.23 14.28
N LEU A 453 -29.36 -12.42 13.29
CA LEU A 453 -28.60 -11.33 12.70
C LEU A 453 -29.53 -10.26 12.11
N ARG A 454 -30.56 -10.66 11.37
CA ARG A 454 -31.52 -9.73 10.76
C ARG A 454 -32.35 -8.97 11.78
N ILE A 455 -32.75 -9.61 12.87
CA ILE A 455 -33.47 -8.95 13.97
C ILE A 455 -32.56 -7.86 14.59
N TRP A 456 -31.34 -8.21 14.93
CA TRP A 456 -30.37 -7.27 15.50
C TRP A 456 -30.03 -6.14 14.51
N ALA A 457 -29.81 -6.45 13.24
CA ALA A 457 -29.43 -5.46 12.24
C ALA A 457 -30.56 -4.47 11.89
N LYS A 458 -31.83 -4.81 12.10
CA LYS A 458 -32.98 -3.90 11.89
C LYS A 458 -32.95 -2.69 12.82
N GLU A 459 -32.31 -2.79 13.97
CA GLU A 459 -32.14 -1.68 14.89
C GLU A 459 -31.02 -0.74 14.48
N GLN A 460 -30.14 -1.17 13.57
CA GLN A 460 -28.92 -0.49 13.20
C GLN A 460 -28.89 -0.03 11.73
N LEU A 461 -29.58 -0.72 10.84
CA LEU A 461 -29.54 -0.54 9.39
C LEU A 461 -30.94 -0.41 8.77
N ALA A 462 -31.01 0.38 7.70
CA ALA A 462 -32.20 0.38 6.85
C ALA A 462 -32.44 -1.02 6.25
N VAL A 463 -33.71 -1.40 6.08
CA VAL A 463 -34.13 -2.77 5.70
C VAL A 463 -33.41 -3.27 4.42
N TYR A 464 -33.22 -2.40 3.42
CA TYR A 464 -32.57 -2.74 2.16
C TYR A 464 -31.04 -2.94 2.26
N LYS A 465 -30.41 -2.56 3.39
CA LYS A 465 -29.00 -2.80 3.71
C LYS A 465 -28.77 -4.10 4.46
N ILE A 466 -29.81 -4.71 5.03
CA ILE A 466 -29.69 -5.89 5.88
C ILE A 466 -29.38 -7.12 5.02
N PRO A 467 -28.33 -7.90 5.34
CA PRO A 467 -28.02 -9.13 4.62
C PRO A 467 -29.23 -10.07 4.53
N THR A 468 -29.48 -10.57 3.32
CA THR A 468 -30.56 -11.54 3.05
C THR A 468 -30.05 -12.98 2.95
N ARG A 469 -28.73 -13.15 2.82
CA ARG A 469 -28.01 -14.43 2.88
C ARG A 469 -26.79 -14.29 3.76
N MET A 470 -26.43 -15.35 4.45
CA MET A 470 -25.30 -15.41 5.34
C MET A 470 -24.62 -16.77 5.24
N ILE A 471 -23.30 -16.78 5.32
CA ILE A 471 -22.48 -17.98 5.52
C ILE A 471 -21.52 -17.75 6.68
N ILE A 472 -21.19 -18.81 7.41
CA ILE A 472 -20.16 -18.80 8.44
C ILE A 472 -18.95 -19.53 7.85
N VAL A 473 -17.79 -18.92 7.97
CA VAL A 473 -16.51 -19.46 7.49
C VAL A 473 -15.47 -19.43 8.61
N GLU A 474 -14.45 -20.28 8.54
CA GLU A 474 -13.35 -20.28 9.50
C GLU A 474 -12.44 -19.07 9.30
N GLU A 475 -12.22 -18.66 8.03
CA GLU A 475 -11.45 -17.48 7.67
C GLU A 475 -12.00 -16.86 6.37
N LEU A 476 -11.80 -15.54 6.22
CA LEU A 476 -12.14 -14.85 4.98
C LEU A 476 -11.02 -15.00 3.94
N PRO A 477 -11.35 -15.21 2.65
CA PRO A 477 -10.36 -15.26 1.57
C PRO A 477 -9.54 -13.96 1.51
N ARG A 478 -8.21 -14.08 1.45
CA ARG A 478 -7.30 -12.92 1.43
C ARG A 478 -6.25 -13.07 0.34
N ASN A 479 -5.81 -11.95 -0.20
CA ASN A 479 -4.67 -11.90 -1.09
C ASN A 479 -3.34 -11.90 -0.29
N ALA A 480 -2.21 -11.94 -1.00
CA ALA A 480 -0.86 -11.93 -0.40
C ALA A 480 -0.57 -10.72 0.52
N MET A 481 -1.38 -9.65 0.41
CA MET A 481 -1.29 -8.45 1.26
C MET A 481 -2.19 -8.52 2.50
N GLY A 482 -2.91 -9.62 2.71
CA GLY A 482 -3.87 -9.77 3.79
C GLY A 482 -5.20 -9.03 3.59
N LYS A 483 -5.46 -8.48 2.39
CA LYS A 483 -6.76 -7.87 2.06
C LYS A 483 -7.78 -8.93 1.70
N VAL A 484 -9.00 -8.77 2.20
CA VAL A 484 -10.13 -9.64 1.83
C VAL A 484 -10.41 -9.54 0.33
N THR A 485 -10.50 -10.70 -0.33
CA THR A 485 -10.73 -10.82 -1.77
C THR A 485 -12.23 -11.04 -2.01
N LYS A 486 -12.96 -9.94 -2.17
CA LYS A 486 -14.45 -9.98 -2.33
C LYS A 486 -14.94 -10.85 -3.49
N PRO A 487 -14.30 -10.92 -4.67
CA PRO A 487 -14.70 -11.87 -5.70
C PRO A 487 -14.72 -13.32 -5.21
N GLN A 488 -13.70 -13.74 -4.42
CA GLN A 488 -13.67 -15.09 -3.84
C GLN A 488 -14.76 -15.26 -2.76
N VAL A 489 -15.10 -14.20 -2.03
CA VAL A 489 -16.25 -14.24 -1.09
C VAL A 489 -17.57 -14.48 -1.86
N VAL A 490 -17.76 -13.83 -3.04
CA VAL A 490 -18.93 -14.07 -3.89
C VAL A 490 -19.00 -15.54 -4.33
N GLU A 491 -17.88 -16.14 -4.69
CA GLU A 491 -17.80 -17.55 -5.10
C GLU A 491 -18.30 -18.49 -3.99
N LEU A 492 -18.04 -18.17 -2.71
CA LEU A 492 -18.55 -18.98 -1.58
C LEU A 492 -20.08 -19.06 -1.54
N PHE A 493 -20.78 -18.06 -2.05
CA PHE A 493 -22.25 -18.06 -2.13
C PHE A 493 -22.78 -18.79 -3.37
N ASN A 494 -21.95 -19.07 -4.36
CA ASN A 494 -22.32 -19.76 -5.60
C ASN A 494 -22.06 -21.27 -5.55
N VAL A 495 -21.33 -21.75 -4.55
CA VAL A 495 -21.19 -23.20 -4.29
C VAL A 495 -22.51 -23.69 -3.73
N LYS A 496 -23.20 -24.55 -4.50
CA LYS A 496 -24.45 -25.20 -4.11
C LYS A 496 -24.20 -26.34 -3.14
#